data_4801a01f4fa80c203575eb3e8713d491
#
_entry.id   4801a01f4fa80c203575eb3e8713d491
#
_cell.length_a   1.000
_cell.length_b   1.000
_cell.length_c   1.000
_cell.angle_alpha   90.00
_cell.angle_beta   90.00
_cell.angle_gamma   90.00
#
_symmetry.space_group_name_H-M   'P 1'
#
loop_
_entity.id
_entity.type
_entity.pdbx_description
1 polymer ?
#
loop_
_entity_poly.entity_id
_entity_poly.type
_entity_poly.pdbx_seq_one_letter_code
_entity_poly.pdbx_strand_id
1 'polypeptide(L)'
;MPSTRVLVADANSTDGTPDIVMSFADRLLVEVIPGGLPSVGRNAGASRADTPYVLFMDADIEPASPSLIRRAVELAASKHLHCVTTNILCRGGSLTDKLLYASNDVFQYLSRLHRPFATGMFMLFDRRRFNELGGFHEQVHFAEDYLLSSRVERSRFGIVRGGVYTTNRRFEKMGHFRVAKLFISTALNYWNESFFLRDHKYWQS
;
A
#
# COMPACT_ATOMS: atom_id res chain seq x y z
N MET A 1 17.12 15.74 13.80
CA MET A 1 15.71 15.34 13.54
C MET A 1 15.51 14.00 14.19
N PRO A 2 14.38 13.69 14.82
CA PRO A 2 14.14 12.31 15.22
C PRO A 2 14.22 11.45 13.96
N SER A 3 15.08 10.45 13.99
CA SER A 3 15.30 9.53 12.89
C SER A 3 14.04 8.67 12.73
N THR A 4 13.43 8.71 11.55
CA THR A 4 12.27 7.86 11.24
C THR A 4 12.73 6.40 11.25
N ARG A 5 12.03 5.56 12.02
CA ARG A 5 12.29 4.13 12.04
C ARG A 5 11.71 3.48 10.78
N VAL A 6 12.49 2.64 10.15
CA VAL A 6 12.11 1.86 8.95
C VAL A 6 12.09 0.38 9.32
N LEU A 7 10.92 -0.23 9.27
CA LEU A 7 10.72 -1.65 9.55
C LEU A 7 10.51 -2.39 8.22
N VAL A 8 11.38 -3.31 7.90
CA VAL A 8 11.27 -4.12 6.67
C VAL A 8 10.78 -5.51 7.05
N ALA A 9 9.54 -5.81 6.72
CA ALA A 9 8.95 -7.12 6.93
C ALA A 9 9.39 -8.06 5.82
N ASP A 10 10.35 -8.93 6.11
CA ASP A 10 10.94 -9.86 5.17
C ASP A 10 10.29 -11.25 5.24
N ALA A 11 9.85 -11.76 4.10
CA ALA A 11 9.18 -13.06 3.97
C ALA A 11 10.17 -14.22 3.75
N ASN A 12 11.31 -14.21 4.43
CA ASN A 12 12.42 -15.16 4.28
C ASN A 12 13.08 -15.09 2.89
N SER A 13 13.41 -13.89 2.44
CA SER A 13 14.12 -13.67 1.18
C SER A 13 15.49 -14.34 1.18
N THR A 14 15.84 -14.98 0.05
CA THR A 14 17.14 -15.65 -0.16
C THR A 14 18.05 -14.89 -1.13
N ASP A 15 17.64 -13.71 -1.56
CA ASP A 15 18.30 -12.87 -2.57
C ASP A 15 19.22 -11.78 -1.98
N GLY A 16 19.51 -11.85 -0.67
CA GLY A 16 20.32 -10.85 0.04
C GLY A 16 19.56 -9.59 0.46
N THR A 17 18.23 -9.57 0.35
CA THR A 17 17.40 -8.42 0.79
C THR A 17 17.71 -7.98 2.23
N PRO A 18 17.82 -8.87 3.25
CA PRO A 18 18.15 -8.45 4.62
C PRO A 18 19.50 -7.73 4.72
N ASP A 19 20.52 -8.19 4.01
CA ASP A 19 21.86 -7.59 4.02
C ASP A 19 21.84 -6.20 3.38
N ILE A 20 21.08 -6.04 2.29
CA ILE A 20 20.88 -4.74 1.65
C ILE A 20 20.22 -3.77 2.62
N VAL A 21 19.18 -4.20 3.34
CA VAL A 21 18.50 -3.36 4.34
C VAL A 21 19.48 -2.93 5.42
N MET A 22 20.24 -3.86 5.97
CA MET A 22 21.22 -3.56 7.04
C MET A 22 22.38 -2.68 6.57
N SER A 23 22.69 -2.63 5.29
CA SER A 23 23.69 -1.70 4.75
C SER A 23 23.30 -0.21 4.88
N PHE A 24 22.06 0.09 5.23
CA PHE A 24 21.58 1.45 5.50
C PHE A 24 21.57 1.82 6.99
N ALA A 25 22.00 0.92 7.90
CA ALA A 25 21.90 1.11 9.34
C ALA A 25 22.76 2.28 9.87
N ASP A 26 23.77 2.71 9.13
CA ASP A 26 24.59 3.90 9.44
C ASP A 26 23.86 5.24 9.18
N ARG A 27 22.80 5.21 8.35
CA ARG A 27 22.07 6.41 7.90
C ARG A 27 20.60 6.43 8.35
N LEU A 28 20.01 5.27 8.61
CA LEU A 28 18.60 5.11 8.97
C LEU A 28 18.46 4.17 10.16
N LEU A 29 17.45 4.38 10.97
CA LEU A 29 17.04 3.39 11.97
C LEU A 29 16.26 2.26 11.27
N VAL A 30 16.98 1.29 10.71
CA VAL A 30 16.39 0.14 10.02
C VAL A 30 16.35 -1.09 10.92
N GLU A 31 15.31 -1.87 10.75
CA GLU A 31 15.16 -3.18 11.40
C GLU A 31 14.47 -4.14 10.42
N VAL A 32 15.04 -5.33 10.27
CA VAL A 32 14.39 -6.43 9.55
C VAL A 32 13.53 -7.22 10.54
N ILE A 33 12.27 -7.40 10.21
CA ILE A 33 11.31 -8.14 11.03
C ILE A 33 10.73 -9.31 10.25
N PRO A 34 10.27 -10.39 10.91
CA PRO A 34 9.58 -11.46 10.21
C PRO A 34 8.36 -10.94 9.45
N GLY A 35 8.27 -11.30 8.19
CA GLY A 35 7.16 -10.99 7.29
C GLY A 35 6.29 -12.20 7.01
N GLY A 36 5.78 -12.29 5.79
CA GLY A 36 4.87 -13.32 5.31
C GLY A 36 3.97 -12.76 4.22
N LEU A 37 2.66 -13.04 4.27
CA LEU A 37 1.71 -12.31 3.45
C LEU A 37 1.81 -10.81 3.76
N PRO A 38 1.55 -9.93 2.79
CA PRO A 38 1.65 -8.47 2.98
C PRO A 38 0.87 -7.95 4.19
N SER A 39 -0.33 -8.48 4.43
CA SER A 39 -1.15 -8.16 5.61
C SER A 39 -0.44 -8.48 6.93
N VAL A 40 0.19 -9.65 7.02
CA VAL A 40 0.92 -10.11 8.23
C VAL A 40 2.14 -9.23 8.48
N GLY A 41 2.97 -9.02 7.45
CA GLY A 41 4.17 -8.19 7.55
C GLY A 41 3.86 -6.73 7.92
N ARG A 42 2.83 -6.15 7.30
CA ARG A 42 2.39 -4.77 7.58
C ARG A 42 1.85 -4.63 9.01
N ASN A 43 1.05 -5.58 9.50
CA ASN A 43 0.56 -5.59 10.88
C ASN A 43 1.70 -5.74 11.88
N ALA A 44 2.64 -6.65 11.62
CA ALA A 44 3.83 -6.82 12.47
C ALA A 44 4.67 -5.55 12.55
N GLY A 45 4.84 -4.82 11.43
CA GLY A 45 5.48 -3.51 11.42
C GLY A 45 4.70 -2.46 12.21
N ALA A 46 3.39 -2.37 11.99
CA ALA A 46 2.54 -1.40 12.65
C ALA A 46 2.49 -1.58 14.18
N SER A 47 2.52 -2.83 14.66
CA SER A 47 2.52 -3.13 16.10
C SER A 47 3.78 -2.63 16.83
N ARG A 48 4.88 -2.44 16.11
CA ARG A 48 6.16 -1.92 16.64
C ARG A 48 6.31 -0.41 16.46
N ALA A 49 5.36 0.24 15.79
CA ALA A 49 5.40 1.68 15.58
C ALA A 49 4.94 2.42 16.84
N ASP A 50 5.66 3.48 17.20
CA ASP A 50 5.36 4.38 18.33
C ASP A 50 5.04 5.81 17.89
N THR A 51 5.15 6.08 16.59
CA THR A 51 4.86 7.39 15.98
C THR A 51 3.36 7.63 15.77
N PRO A 52 2.91 8.90 15.67
CA PRO A 52 1.49 9.21 15.41
C PRO A 52 0.96 8.65 14.09
N TYR A 53 1.83 8.52 13.09
CA TYR A 53 1.50 7.99 11.77
C TYR A 53 2.35 6.78 11.44
N VAL A 54 1.76 5.85 10.68
CA VAL A 54 2.45 4.69 10.09
C VAL A 54 2.29 4.77 8.59
N LEU A 55 3.41 4.68 7.86
CA LEU A 55 3.43 4.61 6.41
C LEU A 55 3.74 3.18 5.97
N PHE A 56 2.82 2.58 5.23
CA PHE A 56 3.03 1.32 4.52
C PHE A 56 3.47 1.63 3.10
N MET A 57 4.59 1.04 2.71
CA MET A 57 5.16 1.15 1.37
C MET A 57 5.64 -0.21 0.90
N ASP A 58 5.38 -0.54 -0.37
CA ASP A 58 5.99 -1.71 -0.99
C ASP A 58 7.49 -1.43 -1.27
N ALA A 59 8.33 -2.47 -1.23
CA ALA A 59 9.77 -2.31 -1.41
C ALA A 59 10.20 -2.02 -2.86
N ASP A 60 9.31 -2.24 -3.83
CA ASP A 60 9.56 -2.08 -5.26
C ASP A 60 8.96 -0.79 -5.84
N ILE A 61 8.71 0.20 -5.00
CA ILE A 61 8.24 1.52 -5.42
C ILE A 61 9.26 2.62 -5.10
N GLU A 62 9.17 3.73 -5.82
CA GLU A 62 9.99 4.92 -5.62
C GLU A 62 9.09 6.17 -5.57
N PRO A 63 9.18 7.01 -4.51
CA PRO A 63 8.47 8.27 -4.48
C PRO A 63 8.89 9.18 -5.66
N ALA A 64 7.93 9.71 -6.41
CA ALA A 64 8.19 10.61 -7.53
C ALA A 64 8.82 11.96 -7.10
N SER A 65 8.81 12.24 -5.81
CA SER A 65 9.43 13.43 -5.21
C SER A 65 9.92 13.12 -3.80
N PRO A 66 11.12 13.60 -3.41
CA PRO A 66 11.63 13.45 -2.04
C PRO A 66 10.72 14.06 -0.97
N SER A 67 9.86 15.00 -1.34
CA SER A 67 8.91 15.66 -0.43
C SER A 67 7.56 14.93 -0.31
N LEU A 68 7.33 13.83 -1.04
CA LEU A 68 6.03 13.16 -1.08
C LEU A 68 5.57 12.73 0.32
N ILE A 69 6.44 12.03 1.06
CA ILE A 69 6.11 11.52 2.41
C ILE A 69 5.79 12.69 3.34
N ARG A 70 6.63 13.74 3.36
CA ARG A 70 6.39 14.93 4.18
C ARG A 70 5.05 15.56 3.86
N ARG A 71 4.72 15.77 2.58
CA ARG A 71 3.42 16.33 2.15
C ARG A 71 2.24 15.46 2.52
N ALA A 72 2.40 14.13 2.49
CA ALA A 72 1.36 13.22 2.94
C ALA A 72 1.07 13.36 4.44
N VAL A 73 2.12 13.47 5.27
CA VAL A 73 2.00 13.71 6.71
C VAL A 73 1.38 15.08 7.01
N GLU A 74 1.84 16.14 6.33
CA GLU A 74 1.29 17.49 6.46
C GLU A 74 -0.19 17.52 6.07
N LEU A 75 -0.57 16.83 5.00
CA LEU A 75 -1.98 16.72 4.56
C LEU A 75 -2.82 15.96 5.60
N ALA A 76 -2.29 14.85 6.13
CA ALA A 76 -2.98 14.07 7.16
C ALA A 76 -3.20 14.91 8.43
N ALA A 77 -2.15 15.58 8.90
CA ALA A 77 -2.20 16.40 10.10
C ALA A 77 -3.14 17.61 9.95
N SER A 78 -2.99 18.39 8.87
CA SER A 78 -3.76 19.63 8.66
C SER A 78 -5.25 19.39 8.45
N LYS A 79 -5.63 18.24 7.90
CA LYS A 79 -7.05 17.89 7.64
C LYS A 79 -7.58 16.79 8.54
N HIS A 80 -6.81 16.38 9.56
CA HIS A 80 -7.17 15.32 10.49
C HIS A 80 -7.61 14.04 9.77
N LEU A 81 -6.86 13.64 8.72
CA LEU A 81 -7.19 12.46 7.93
C LEU A 81 -6.73 11.18 8.63
N HIS A 82 -7.51 10.13 8.45
CA HIS A 82 -7.18 8.80 8.99
C HIS A 82 -6.32 7.99 8.03
N CYS A 83 -6.49 8.19 6.72
CA CYS A 83 -5.71 7.55 5.67
C CYS A 83 -5.38 8.52 4.54
N VAL A 84 -4.15 8.50 4.07
CA VAL A 84 -3.69 9.23 2.89
C VAL A 84 -2.98 8.28 1.95
N THR A 85 -3.33 8.32 0.67
CA THR A 85 -2.66 7.59 -0.42
C THR A 85 -2.18 8.56 -1.49
N THR A 86 -1.60 8.05 -2.58
CA THR A 86 -1.11 8.84 -3.72
C THR A 86 -1.37 8.12 -5.04
N ASN A 87 -1.08 8.77 -6.16
CA ASN A 87 -1.22 8.17 -7.49
C ASN A 87 -0.11 7.13 -7.75
N ILE A 88 -0.38 6.22 -8.68
CA ILE A 88 0.59 5.22 -9.14
C ILE A 88 1.07 5.60 -10.53
N LEU A 89 2.37 5.71 -10.69
CA LEU A 89 3.05 6.04 -11.93
C LEU A 89 3.82 4.82 -12.45
N CYS A 90 3.62 4.45 -13.70
CA CYS A 90 4.37 3.36 -14.31
C CYS A 90 5.69 3.87 -14.89
N ARG A 91 6.81 3.36 -14.35
CA ARG A 91 8.14 3.61 -14.93
C ARG A 91 8.41 2.59 -16.03
N GLY A 92 8.62 3.08 -17.26
CA GLY A 92 8.70 2.20 -18.42
C GLY A 92 7.32 1.65 -18.82
N GLY A 93 7.28 0.45 -19.37
CA GLY A 93 6.05 -0.22 -19.77
C GLY A 93 5.36 0.39 -21.01
N SER A 94 4.34 -0.32 -21.48
CA SER A 94 3.52 0.08 -22.63
C SER A 94 2.53 1.20 -22.27
N LEU A 95 1.90 1.77 -23.29
CA LEU A 95 0.79 2.71 -23.08
C LEU A 95 -0.36 2.05 -22.32
N THR A 96 -0.62 0.76 -22.58
CA THR A 96 -1.64 -0.01 -21.88
C THR A 96 -1.35 -0.10 -20.38
N ASP A 97 -0.09 -0.35 -19.96
CA ASP A 97 0.31 -0.39 -18.56
C ASP A 97 0.02 0.95 -17.86
N LYS A 98 0.39 2.05 -18.53
CA LYS A 98 0.16 3.41 -18.02
C LYS A 98 -1.31 3.73 -17.90
N LEU A 99 -2.14 3.32 -18.86
CA LEU A 99 -3.59 3.52 -18.84
C LEU A 99 -4.25 2.70 -17.71
N LEU A 100 -3.79 1.47 -17.46
CA LEU A 100 -4.31 0.66 -16.36
C LEU A 100 -4.00 1.27 -14.99
N TYR A 101 -2.79 1.79 -14.77
CA TYR A 101 -2.48 2.52 -13.54
C TYR A 101 -3.25 3.84 -13.44
N ALA A 102 -3.39 4.59 -14.53
CA ALA A 102 -4.21 5.80 -14.54
C ALA A 102 -5.70 5.49 -14.23
N SER A 103 -6.24 4.37 -14.72
CA SER A 103 -7.59 3.95 -14.38
C SER A 103 -7.72 3.61 -12.90
N ASN A 104 -6.72 2.97 -12.30
CA ASN A 104 -6.68 2.74 -10.86
C ASN A 104 -6.72 4.06 -10.07
N ASP A 105 -5.96 5.06 -10.49
CA ASP A 105 -5.98 6.39 -9.86
C ASP A 105 -7.37 7.05 -9.96
N VAL A 106 -8.01 6.95 -11.13
CA VAL A 106 -9.40 7.42 -11.29
C VAL A 106 -10.33 6.71 -10.31
N PHE A 107 -10.20 5.38 -10.15
CA PHE A 107 -10.98 4.64 -9.16
C PHE A 107 -10.71 5.11 -7.72
N GLN A 108 -9.45 5.39 -7.36
CA GLN A 108 -9.12 5.97 -6.06
C GLN A 108 -9.83 7.32 -5.83
N TYR A 109 -9.83 8.20 -6.84
CA TYR A 109 -10.53 9.49 -6.73
C TYR A 109 -12.05 9.32 -6.60
N LEU A 110 -12.67 8.45 -7.41
CA LEU A 110 -14.10 8.19 -7.38
C LEU A 110 -14.55 7.48 -6.10
N SER A 111 -13.70 6.62 -5.54
CA SER A 111 -13.98 5.88 -4.30
C SER A 111 -14.28 6.78 -3.11
N ARG A 112 -13.73 8.00 -3.10
CA ARG A 112 -14.01 9.02 -2.09
C ARG A 112 -15.49 9.41 -1.99
N LEU A 113 -16.26 9.14 -3.04
CA LEU A 113 -17.70 9.43 -3.05
C LEU A 113 -18.52 8.36 -2.31
N HIS A 114 -17.98 7.16 -2.15
CA HIS A 114 -18.71 6.04 -1.56
C HIS A 114 -17.88 5.27 -0.52
N ARG A 115 -16.89 4.50 -0.92
CA ARG A 115 -16.00 3.73 -0.04
C ARG A 115 -14.56 4.00 -0.45
N PRO A 116 -13.75 4.65 0.39
CA PRO A 116 -12.37 4.95 0.08
C PRO A 116 -11.57 3.71 -0.36
N PHE A 117 -10.75 3.90 -1.39
CA PHE A 117 -9.84 2.89 -1.88
C PHE A 117 -8.42 3.44 -1.92
N ALA A 118 -7.50 2.77 -1.26
CA ALA A 118 -6.06 3.02 -1.34
C ALA A 118 -5.36 1.73 -1.76
N THR A 119 -4.32 1.84 -2.57
CA THR A 119 -3.45 0.71 -2.91
C THR A 119 -2.38 0.52 -1.86
N GLY A 120 -2.03 -0.73 -1.58
CA GLY A 120 -0.98 -1.11 -0.62
C GLY A 120 0.39 -0.51 -0.91
N MET A 121 0.63 -0.04 -2.14
CA MET A 121 1.90 0.57 -2.54
C MET A 121 2.27 1.81 -1.72
N PHE A 122 1.28 2.62 -1.31
CA PHE A 122 1.52 3.79 -0.46
C PHE A 122 0.27 4.10 0.36
N MET A 123 0.30 3.81 1.65
CA MET A 123 -0.79 4.07 2.58
C MET A 123 -0.24 4.67 3.88
N LEU A 124 -0.50 5.96 4.10
CA LEU A 124 -0.20 6.62 5.37
C LEU A 124 -1.46 6.59 6.24
N PHE A 125 -1.37 5.99 7.41
CA PHE A 125 -2.45 5.96 8.39
C PHE A 125 -2.12 6.75 9.65
N ASP A 126 -3.12 7.41 10.23
CA ASP A 126 -3.13 7.71 11.65
C ASP A 126 -3.05 6.38 12.42
N ARG A 127 -2.01 6.19 13.23
CA ARG A 127 -1.72 4.91 13.91
C ARG A 127 -2.84 4.49 14.84
N ARG A 128 -3.44 5.43 15.57
CA ARG A 128 -4.54 5.14 16.48
C ARG A 128 -5.75 4.62 15.69
N ARG A 129 -6.08 5.28 14.58
CA ARG A 129 -7.20 4.89 13.71
C ARG A 129 -6.95 3.57 13.00
N PHE A 130 -5.71 3.30 12.58
CA PHE A 130 -5.31 2.00 12.07
C PHE A 130 -5.61 0.87 13.05
N ASN A 131 -5.23 1.06 14.33
CA ASN A 131 -5.47 0.09 15.39
C ASN A 131 -6.98 -0.07 15.71
N GLU A 132 -7.74 1.02 15.74
CA GLU A 132 -9.20 1.00 15.96
C GLU A 132 -9.93 0.26 14.83
N LEU A 133 -9.43 0.33 13.59
CA LEU A 133 -9.95 -0.42 12.44
C LEU A 133 -9.54 -1.90 12.46
N GLY A 134 -8.68 -2.32 13.38
CA GLY A 134 -8.21 -3.70 13.52
C GLY A 134 -7.07 -4.10 12.58
N GLY A 135 -6.44 -3.12 11.89
CA GLY A 135 -5.35 -3.39 10.95
C GLY A 135 -5.78 -4.12 9.67
N PHE A 136 -4.79 -4.70 8.98
CA PHE A 136 -5.04 -5.52 7.80
C PHE A 136 -5.60 -6.89 8.18
N HIS A 137 -6.51 -7.41 7.37
CA HIS A 137 -7.10 -8.74 7.58
C HIS A 137 -6.12 -9.84 7.13
N GLU A 138 -5.51 -10.55 8.08
CA GLU A 138 -4.39 -11.47 7.81
C GLU A 138 -4.76 -12.75 7.04
N GLN A 139 -6.03 -13.16 7.07
CA GLN A 139 -6.51 -14.32 6.34
C GLN A 139 -6.85 -14.02 4.88
N VAL A 140 -6.77 -12.74 4.46
CA VAL A 140 -7.06 -12.32 3.10
C VAL A 140 -5.80 -12.41 2.27
N HIS A 141 -5.89 -13.12 1.15
CA HIS A 141 -4.77 -13.31 0.21
C HIS A 141 -4.69 -12.23 -0.87
N PHE A 142 -5.69 -11.34 -0.96
CA PHE A 142 -5.78 -10.35 -2.03
C PHE A 142 -6.68 -9.18 -1.60
N ALA A 143 -6.30 -7.94 -2.00
CA ALA A 143 -7.03 -6.70 -1.73
C ALA A 143 -7.24 -6.39 -0.23
N GLU A 144 -6.30 -6.79 0.62
CA GLU A 144 -6.24 -6.44 2.05
C GLU A 144 -6.20 -4.92 2.27
N ASP A 145 -5.58 -4.20 1.34
CA ASP A 145 -5.49 -2.75 1.29
C ASP A 145 -6.85 -2.09 1.05
N TYR A 146 -7.63 -2.64 0.10
CA TYR A 146 -8.99 -2.20 -0.15
C TYR A 146 -9.89 -2.45 1.06
N LEU A 147 -9.85 -3.65 1.64
CA LEU A 147 -10.69 -3.99 2.80
C LEU A 147 -10.44 -3.06 3.98
N LEU A 148 -9.19 -2.70 4.23
CA LEU A 148 -8.84 -1.77 5.29
C LEU A 148 -9.27 -0.34 4.94
N SER A 149 -8.88 0.17 3.76
CA SER A 149 -9.17 1.55 3.37
C SER A 149 -10.65 1.83 3.21
N SER A 150 -11.45 0.84 2.81
CA SER A 150 -12.92 0.97 2.65
C SER A 150 -13.67 1.19 3.98
N ARG A 151 -13.03 0.95 5.13
CA ARG A 151 -13.57 1.21 6.48
C ARG A 151 -13.29 2.63 6.94
N VAL A 152 -12.46 3.38 6.23
CA VAL A 152 -12.16 4.78 6.54
C VAL A 152 -13.34 5.67 6.15
N GLU A 153 -13.71 6.60 7.02
CA GLU A 153 -14.71 7.61 6.68
C GLU A 153 -14.27 8.45 5.48
N ARG A 154 -15.18 8.70 4.55
CA ARG A 154 -14.90 9.47 3.32
C ARG A 154 -14.28 10.85 3.58
N SER A 155 -14.78 11.55 4.61
CA SER A 155 -14.27 12.85 5.05
C SER A 155 -12.86 12.79 5.63
N ARG A 156 -12.40 11.61 6.02
CA ARG A 156 -11.10 11.35 6.65
C ARG A 156 -10.12 10.62 5.74
N PHE A 157 -10.44 10.52 4.45
CA PHE A 157 -9.58 9.93 3.43
C PHE A 157 -9.03 11.00 2.49
N GLY A 158 -7.73 10.94 2.20
CA GLY A 158 -7.06 11.90 1.34
C GLY A 158 -6.18 11.27 0.28
N ILE A 159 -5.96 12.01 -0.80
CA ILE A 159 -4.99 11.66 -1.85
C ILE A 159 -4.01 12.83 -1.94
N VAL A 160 -2.73 12.59 -1.61
CA VAL A 160 -1.69 13.61 -1.74
C VAL A 160 -1.27 13.74 -3.20
N ARG A 161 -1.06 14.98 -3.65
CA ARG A 161 -0.57 15.25 -5.02
C ARG A 161 0.83 14.66 -5.21
N GLY A 162 1.05 14.06 -6.38
CA GLY A 162 2.29 13.38 -6.77
C GLY A 162 2.01 11.93 -7.08
N GLY A 163 2.98 11.06 -6.80
CA GLY A 163 2.81 9.64 -7.06
C GLY A 163 4.02 8.83 -6.60
N VAL A 164 3.88 7.53 -6.69
CA VAL A 164 4.96 6.57 -6.57
C VAL A 164 5.18 5.86 -7.90
N TYR A 165 6.43 5.72 -8.30
CA TYR A 165 6.78 4.93 -9.48
C TYR A 165 6.81 3.45 -9.10
N THR A 166 6.19 2.63 -9.93
CA THR A 166 6.33 1.18 -9.94
C THR A 166 6.65 0.69 -11.36
N THR A 167 6.97 -0.59 -11.49
CA THR A 167 7.24 -1.21 -12.80
C THR A 167 5.99 -1.90 -13.35
N ASN A 168 6.05 -2.32 -14.61
CA ASN A 168 5.00 -3.13 -15.25
C ASN A 168 5.15 -4.63 -14.99
N ARG A 169 6.07 -5.06 -14.11
CA ARG A 169 6.38 -6.48 -13.82
C ARG A 169 5.14 -7.33 -13.57
N ARG A 170 4.13 -6.78 -12.88
CA ARG A 170 2.86 -7.47 -12.62
C ARG A 170 2.10 -7.78 -13.90
N PHE A 171 2.03 -6.83 -14.84
CA PHE A 171 1.38 -7.02 -16.14
C PHE A 171 2.15 -8.02 -17.02
N GLU A 172 3.48 -8.00 -16.96
CA GLU A 172 4.32 -8.96 -17.66
C GLU A 172 4.12 -10.39 -17.16
N LYS A 173 4.03 -10.57 -15.83
CA LYS A 173 3.84 -11.90 -15.22
C LYS A 173 2.42 -12.44 -15.39
N MET A 174 1.40 -11.63 -15.11
CA MET A 174 0.00 -12.08 -15.08
C MET A 174 -0.77 -11.84 -16.38
N GLY A 175 -0.29 -10.93 -17.23
CA GLY A 175 -1.01 -10.43 -18.40
C GLY A 175 -2.09 -9.40 -18.07
N HIS A 176 -2.27 -8.44 -18.96
CA HIS A 176 -3.21 -7.32 -18.78
C HIS A 176 -4.65 -7.77 -18.52
N PHE A 177 -5.11 -8.79 -19.27
CA PHE A 177 -6.49 -9.27 -19.16
C PHE A 177 -6.79 -9.86 -17.78
N ARG A 178 -5.85 -10.65 -17.23
CA ARG A 178 -6.03 -11.26 -15.91
C ARG A 178 -6.06 -10.22 -14.81
N VAL A 179 -5.17 -9.22 -14.88
CA VAL A 179 -5.13 -8.10 -13.93
C VAL A 179 -6.41 -7.27 -14.03
N ALA A 180 -6.84 -6.88 -15.22
CA ALA A 180 -8.07 -6.12 -15.43
C ALA A 180 -9.30 -6.89 -14.92
N LYS A 181 -9.42 -8.19 -15.24
CA LYS A 181 -10.47 -9.06 -14.72
C LYS A 181 -10.51 -9.09 -13.20
N LEU A 182 -9.33 -9.17 -12.56
CA LEU A 182 -9.22 -9.20 -11.12
C LEU A 182 -9.70 -7.88 -10.49
N PHE A 183 -9.29 -6.73 -11.03
CA PHE A 183 -9.79 -5.42 -10.57
C PHE A 183 -11.29 -5.26 -10.75
N ILE A 184 -11.84 -5.66 -11.90
CA ILE A 184 -13.30 -5.62 -12.14
C ILE A 184 -14.02 -6.54 -11.16
N SER A 185 -13.50 -7.77 -10.95
CA SER A 185 -14.09 -8.71 -10.00
C SER A 185 -14.08 -8.17 -8.58
N THR A 186 -13.01 -7.50 -8.17
CA THR A 186 -12.92 -6.80 -6.88
C THR A 186 -13.97 -5.71 -6.76
N ALA A 187 -14.10 -4.87 -7.78
CA ALA A 187 -15.08 -3.80 -7.81
C ALA A 187 -16.54 -4.33 -7.79
N LEU A 188 -16.82 -5.47 -8.43
CA LEU A 188 -18.13 -6.10 -8.43
C LEU A 188 -18.46 -6.88 -7.15
N ASN A 189 -17.45 -7.25 -6.36
CA ASN A 189 -17.61 -8.02 -5.12
C ASN A 189 -17.22 -7.24 -3.87
N TYR A 190 -17.18 -5.91 -3.94
CA TYR A 190 -16.67 -5.04 -2.87
C TYR A 190 -17.42 -5.19 -1.52
N TRP A 191 -18.63 -5.75 -1.53
CA TRP A 191 -19.42 -6.04 -0.32
C TRP A 191 -19.31 -7.49 0.17
N ASN A 192 -18.65 -8.37 -0.59
CA ASN A 192 -18.61 -9.80 -0.33
C ASN A 192 -17.27 -10.21 0.28
N GLU A 193 -17.16 -10.18 1.60
CA GLU A 193 -15.95 -10.54 2.32
C GLU A 193 -15.45 -11.95 1.99
N SER A 194 -16.36 -12.91 1.76
CA SER A 194 -16.01 -14.29 1.40
C SER A 194 -15.31 -14.39 0.02
N PHE A 195 -15.49 -13.41 -0.85
CA PHE A 195 -14.76 -13.32 -2.12
C PHE A 195 -13.26 -13.11 -1.87
N PHE A 196 -12.91 -12.26 -0.90
CA PHE A 196 -11.52 -11.90 -0.59
C PHE A 196 -10.78 -12.98 0.22
N LEU A 197 -11.53 -13.87 0.89
CA LEU A 197 -10.95 -15.01 1.62
C LEU A 197 -10.53 -16.16 0.69
N ARG A 198 -10.96 -16.16 -0.57
CA ARG A 198 -10.56 -17.19 -1.55
C ARG A 198 -9.14 -16.92 -2.04
N ASP A 199 -8.36 -17.99 -2.20
CA ASP A 199 -7.04 -17.88 -2.85
C ASP A 199 -7.21 -17.65 -4.36
N HIS A 200 -6.99 -16.42 -4.81
CA HIS A 200 -6.99 -16.04 -6.22
C HIS A 200 -5.65 -16.30 -6.92
N LYS A 201 -4.72 -17.02 -6.26
CA LYS A 201 -3.35 -17.30 -6.74
C LYS A 201 -2.59 -16.04 -7.17
N TYR A 202 -2.87 -14.94 -6.49
CA TYR A 202 -2.33 -13.63 -6.82
C TYR A 202 -0.81 -13.53 -6.57
N TRP A 203 -0.34 -14.18 -5.51
CA TRP A 203 1.07 -14.18 -5.11
C TRP A 203 1.88 -15.36 -5.66
N GLN A 204 1.23 -16.31 -6.33
CA GLN A 204 1.88 -17.52 -6.90
C GLN A 204 2.33 -17.34 -8.35
N SER A 205 2.18 -16.16 -8.94
CA SER A 205 2.48 -15.88 -10.35
C SER A 205 3.78 -15.11 -10.54
#